data_d154f968ac6abbf383c21ad12a72a213
#
_entry.id   d154f968ac6abbf383c21ad12a72a213
#
_cell.length_a   1.000
_cell.length_b   1.000
_cell.length_c   1.000
_cell.angle_alpha   90.00
_cell.angle_beta   90.00
_cell.angle_gamma   90.00
#
_symmetry.space_group_name_H-M   'P 1'
#
loop_
_entity.id
_entity.type
_entity.pdbx_description
1 polymer ?
#
loop_
_entity_poly.entity_id
_entity_poly.type
_entity_poly.pdbx_seq_one_letter_code
_entity_poly.pdbx_strand_id
1 'polypeptide(L)'
;MLNAALNRIKEILVRAKVRAEERERYYQLIMEYARTGLITINDAGSVYQANGEALRIFGLPRLTHIQQLELPAPEAYRVLTTIRPGEKHHVSCVTETGEMGLSLGCSQIVLEKRRLRVVVVSDINSELSEMQIESWSKLTRILTHEIMNSLAPITSLSDTLLHIDRTMNADVARGLDTISATSRRLMAFVENFRRFTKIPAPQKAPFEVRELLEHAMTLIATEGIRIRLDVEPADTMIYADQMLVGQVVVNLLKNAREAVGTRRDACIEITSRIDPQENVVIEISNNGGAIPAEVTENIFTPFFTTKPDGSGIGLSVSRRIMQLHNGSLRLTANTDNRVTFTLLFG
;
A
#
# COMPACT_ATOMS: atom_id res chain seq x y z
N MET A 1 -33.97 -18.73 56.40
CA MET A 1 -33.76 -19.53 55.18
C MET A 1 -34.14 -18.79 53.91
N LEU A 2 -35.31 -18.14 53.82
CA LEU A 2 -35.78 -17.45 52.59
C LEU A 2 -34.84 -16.36 52.12
N ASN A 3 -34.36 -15.48 53.02
CA ASN A 3 -33.43 -14.38 52.68
C ASN A 3 -32.06 -14.85 52.18
N ALA A 4 -31.55 -15.98 52.71
CA ALA A 4 -30.29 -16.56 52.20
C ALA A 4 -30.44 -17.15 50.81
N ALA A 5 -31.59 -17.77 50.50
CA ALA A 5 -31.89 -18.25 49.15
C ALA A 5 -32.06 -17.10 48.14
N LEU A 6 -32.73 -16.01 48.56
CA LEU A 6 -32.92 -14.80 47.73
C LEU A 6 -31.60 -14.12 47.39
N ASN A 7 -30.70 -13.97 48.37
CA ASN A 7 -29.38 -13.41 48.16
C ASN A 7 -28.52 -14.27 47.19
N ARG A 8 -28.59 -15.59 47.32
CA ARG A 8 -27.88 -16.52 46.44
C ARG A 8 -28.38 -16.46 44.98
N ILE A 9 -29.70 -16.31 44.80
CA ILE A 9 -30.29 -16.12 43.45
C ILE A 9 -29.82 -14.76 42.88
N LYS A 10 -29.83 -13.70 43.68
CA LYS A 10 -29.35 -12.37 43.26
C LYS A 10 -27.89 -12.43 42.85
N GLU A 11 -27.01 -13.07 43.58
CA GLU A 11 -25.62 -13.26 43.21
C GLU A 11 -25.43 -14.03 41.91
N ILE A 12 -26.20 -15.11 41.72
CA ILE A 12 -26.15 -15.90 40.45
C ILE A 12 -26.59 -15.06 39.27
N LEU A 13 -27.67 -14.26 39.40
CA LEU A 13 -28.17 -13.40 38.34
C LEU A 13 -27.15 -12.31 38.00
N VAL A 14 -26.54 -11.66 39.01
CA VAL A 14 -25.50 -10.63 38.79
C VAL A 14 -24.29 -11.23 38.08
N ARG A 15 -23.79 -12.38 38.54
CA ARG A 15 -22.66 -13.07 37.87
C ARG A 15 -23.00 -13.52 36.44
N ALA A 16 -24.22 -13.99 36.20
CA ALA A 16 -24.67 -14.38 34.86
C ALA A 16 -24.72 -13.13 33.92
N LYS A 17 -25.23 -12.00 34.42
CA LYS A 17 -25.30 -10.75 33.68
C LYS A 17 -23.89 -10.23 33.34
N VAL A 18 -22.99 -10.17 34.31
CA VAL A 18 -21.60 -9.72 34.09
C VAL A 18 -20.90 -10.60 33.04
N ARG A 19 -21.03 -11.94 33.13
CA ARG A 19 -20.46 -12.85 32.14
C ARG A 19 -21.07 -12.66 30.74
N ALA A 20 -22.37 -12.35 30.64
CA ALA A 20 -23.01 -12.09 29.35
C ALA A 20 -22.47 -10.80 28.75
N GLU A 21 -22.34 -9.73 29.55
CA GLU A 21 -21.77 -8.43 29.11
C GLU A 21 -20.28 -8.55 28.71
N GLU A 22 -19.48 -9.30 29.48
CA GLU A 22 -18.08 -9.58 29.11
C GLU A 22 -17.96 -10.35 27.80
N ARG A 23 -18.84 -11.37 27.61
CA ARG A 23 -18.86 -12.16 26.38
C ARG A 23 -19.30 -11.32 25.16
N GLU A 24 -20.30 -10.47 25.34
CA GLU A 24 -20.77 -9.57 24.29
C GLU A 24 -19.67 -8.57 23.90
N ARG A 25 -19.01 -7.98 24.88
CA ARG A 25 -17.89 -7.08 24.65
C ARG A 25 -16.71 -7.78 23.95
N TYR A 26 -16.41 -9.01 24.31
CA TYR A 26 -15.39 -9.82 23.66
C TYR A 26 -15.72 -10.08 22.18
N TYR A 27 -16.98 -10.44 21.86
CA TYR A 27 -17.40 -10.61 20.47
C TYR A 27 -17.38 -9.31 19.67
N GLN A 28 -17.78 -8.19 20.26
CA GLN A 28 -17.70 -6.89 19.64
C GLN A 28 -16.25 -6.52 19.30
N LEU A 29 -15.31 -6.77 20.20
CA LEU A 29 -13.89 -6.54 19.94
C LEU A 29 -13.37 -7.42 18.80
N ILE A 30 -13.69 -8.72 18.78
CA ILE A 30 -13.30 -9.62 17.68
C ILE A 30 -13.84 -9.11 16.34
N MET A 31 -15.09 -8.69 16.30
CA MET A 31 -15.72 -8.16 15.10
C MET A 31 -15.04 -6.86 14.62
N GLU A 32 -14.69 -5.97 15.55
CA GLU A 32 -14.07 -4.68 15.23
C GLU A 32 -12.62 -4.84 14.74
N TYR A 33 -11.85 -5.75 15.34
CA TYR A 33 -10.46 -6.00 14.94
C TYR A 33 -10.29 -6.99 13.78
N ALA A 34 -11.38 -7.59 13.28
CA ALA A 34 -11.32 -8.45 12.10
C ALA A 34 -10.96 -7.60 10.87
N ARG A 35 -9.88 -7.95 10.17
CA ARG A 35 -9.46 -7.32 8.90
C ARG A 35 -10.35 -7.70 7.71
N THR A 36 -11.54 -8.19 7.99
CA THR A 36 -12.53 -8.66 7.02
C THR A 36 -13.84 -7.96 7.30
N GLY A 37 -14.45 -7.37 6.29
CA GLY A 37 -15.77 -6.77 6.42
C GLY A 37 -16.82 -7.83 6.71
N LEU A 38 -17.63 -7.62 7.74
CA LEU A 38 -18.73 -8.48 8.13
C LEU A 38 -20.04 -7.70 8.12
N ILE A 39 -21.02 -8.17 7.37
CA ILE A 39 -22.34 -7.55 7.25
C ILE A 39 -23.40 -8.60 7.51
N THR A 40 -24.32 -8.34 8.43
CA THR A 40 -25.48 -9.17 8.67
C THR A 40 -26.74 -8.49 8.14
N ILE A 41 -27.45 -9.14 7.20
CA ILE A 41 -28.62 -8.58 6.51
C ILE A 41 -29.80 -9.55 6.58
N ASN A 42 -31.01 -8.99 6.53
CA ASN A 42 -32.23 -9.79 6.32
C ASN A 42 -32.57 -9.91 4.82
N ASP A 43 -33.65 -10.64 4.54
CA ASP A 43 -34.13 -10.84 3.16
C ASP A 43 -34.65 -9.54 2.50
N ALA A 44 -35.00 -8.52 3.29
CA ALA A 44 -35.44 -7.22 2.81
C ALA A 44 -34.25 -6.26 2.54
N GLY A 45 -32.99 -6.66 2.82
CA GLY A 45 -31.81 -5.82 2.64
C GLY A 45 -31.48 -4.89 3.81
N SER A 46 -32.23 -4.95 4.92
CA SER A 46 -31.89 -4.18 6.13
C SER A 46 -30.66 -4.79 6.81
N VAL A 47 -29.72 -3.92 7.19
CA VAL A 47 -28.47 -4.31 7.84
C VAL A 47 -28.69 -4.30 9.36
N TYR A 48 -28.50 -5.46 9.99
CA TYR A 48 -28.52 -5.61 11.45
C TYR A 48 -27.21 -5.20 12.07
N GLN A 49 -26.11 -5.56 11.43
CA GLN A 49 -24.77 -5.27 11.92
C GLN A 49 -23.79 -5.16 10.75
N ALA A 50 -22.89 -4.22 10.81
CA ALA A 50 -21.69 -4.11 9.96
C ALA A 50 -20.53 -3.73 10.88
N ASN A 51 -19.37 -4.38 10.71
CA ASN A 51 -18.17 -4.02 11.46
C ASN A 51 -17.44 -2.81 10.81
N GLY A 52 -16.49 -2.23 11.54
CA GLY A 52 -15.71 -1.08 11.06
C GLY A 52 -15.01 -1.33 9.73
N GLU A 53 -14.51 -2.54 9.49
CA GLU A 53 -13.86 -2.90 8.25
C GLU A 53 -14.81 -2.90 7.04
N ALA A 54 -16.05 -3.39 7.21
CA ALA A 54 -17.06 -3.30 6.16
C ALA A 54 -17.40 -1.85 5.81
N LEU A 55 -17.51 -0.97 6.82
CA LEU A 55 -17.75 0.45 6.63
C LEU A 55 -16.58 1.12 5.92
N ARG A 56 -15.34 0.78 6.28
CA ARG A 56 -14.12 1.29 5.65
C ARG A 56 -14.01 0.88 4.19
N ILE A 57 -14.29 -0.40 3.87
CA ILE A 57 -14.24 -0.91 2.49
C ILE A 57 -15.20 -0.13 1.58
N PHE A 58 -16.40 0.16 2.05
CA PHE A 58 -17.42 0.85 1.25
C PHE A 58 -17.38 2.39 1.40
N GLY A 59 -16.47 2.93 2.22
CA GLY A 59 -16.35 4.38 2.43
C GLY A 59 -17.57 5.02 3.12
N LEU A 60 -18.31 4.25 3.93
CA LEU A 60 -19.54 4.72 4.56
C LEU A 60 -19.36 4.86 6.08
N PRO A 61 -19.82 5.96 6.69
CA PRO A 61 -19.78 6.13 8.15
C PRO A 61 -20.76 5.20 8.87
N ARG A 62 -21.81 4.76 8.20
CA ARG A 62 -22.84 3.85 8.71
C ARG A 62 -23.56 3.14 7.57
N LEU A 63 -23.82 1.84 7.75
CA LEU A 63 -24.59 1.02 6.81
C LEU A 63 -25.81 0.43 7.52
N THR A 64 -27.04 0.90 7.16
CA THR A 64 -28.31 0.45 7.73
C THR A 64 -29.18 -0.33 6.74
N HIS A 65 -28.93 -0.14 5.46
CA HIS A 65 -29.60 -0.85 4.38
C HIS A 65 -28.66 -0.98 3.18
N ILE A 66 -28.68 -2.15 2.51
CA ILE A 66 -27.79 -2.41 1.35
C ILE A 66 -27.99 -1.43 0.20
N GLN A 67 -29.15 -0.78 0.10
CA GLN A 67 -29.44 0.23 -0.92
C GLN A 67 -28.49 1.44 -0.85
N GLN A 68 -27.89 1.72 0.31
CA GLN A 68 -26.86 2.76 0.45
C GLN A 68 -25.60 2.48 -0.39
N LEU A 69 -25.41 1.22 -0.83
CA LEU A 69 -24.30 0.80 -1.69
C LEU A 69 -24.59 0.99 -3.19
N GLU A 70 -25.81 1.36 -3.58
CA GLU A 70 -26.22 1.47 -4.99
C GLU A 70 -25.36 2.46 -5.78
N LEU A 71 -24.97 3.59 -5.16
CA LEU A 71 -24.11 4.61 -5.78
C LEU A 71 -22.61 4.33 -5.55
N PRO A 72 -22.12 4.12 -4.31
CA PRO A 72 -20.68 3.97 -4.08
C PRO A 72 -20.11 2.61 -4.55
N ALA A 73 -20.94 1.56 -4.60
CA ALA A 73 -20.50 0.21 -4.95
C ALA A 73 -21.59 -0.59 -5.70
N PRO A 74 -22.00 -0.19 -6.91
CA PRO A 74 -23.16 -0.74 -7.61
C PRO A 74 -23.05 -2.25 -7.91
N GLU A 75 -21.86 -2.75 -8.17
CA GLU A 75 -21.65 -4.20 -8.37
C GLU A 75 -21.82 -4.99 -7.08
N ALA A 76 -21.26 -4.49 -5.97
CA ALA A 76 -21.46 -5.10 -4.66
C ALA A 76 -22.93 -5.07 -4.24
N TYR A 77 -23.64 -3.98 -4.50
CA TYR A 77 -25.10 -3.88 -4.26
C TYR A 77 -25.87 -4.96 -5.01
N ARG A 78 -25.63 -5.12 -6.32
CA ARG A 78 -26.27 -6.18 -7.14
C ARG A 78 -26.04 -7.57 -6.58
N VAL A 79 -24.80 -7.87 -6.20
CA VAL A 79 -24.48 -9.18 -5.62
C VAL A 79 -25.13 -9.36 -4.25
N LEU A 80 -25.06 -8.37 -3.35
CA LEU A 80 -25.68 -8.45 -2.01
C LEU A 80 -27.20 -8.66 -2.07
N THR A 81 -27.86 -8.17 -3.12
CA THR A 81 -29.29 -8.38 -3.34
C THR A 81 -29.62 -9.82 -3.70
N THR A 82 -28.74 -10.50 -4.44
CA THR A 82 -29.01 -11.81 -5.05
C THR A 82 -28.25 -12.99 -4.44
N ILE A 83 -27.15 -12.74 -3.73
CA ILE A 83 -26.26 -13.77 -3.18
C ILE A 83 -26.98 -14.72 -2.23
N ARG A 84 -26.79 -16.02 -2.45
CA ARG A 84 -27.37 -17.09 -1.63
C ARG A 84 -26.36 -17.66 -0.63
N PRO A 85 -26.85 -18.26 0.45
CA PRO A 85 -25.97 -18.95 1.39
C PRO A 85 -25.13 -20.03 0.71
N GLY A 86 -23.82 -20.01 0.98
CA GLY A 86 -22.83 -20.92 0.37
C GLY A 86 -22.21 -20.39 -0.92
N GLU A 87 -22.71 -19.30 -1.50
CA GLU A 87 -22.13 -18.69 -2.69
C GLU A 87 -20.98 -17.74 -2.34
N LYS A 88 -20.05 -17.60 -3.29
CA LYS A 88 -18.96 -16.65 -3.26
C LYS A 88 -18.87 -15.95 -4.60
N HIS A 89 -18.85 -14.61 -4.60
CA HIS A 89 -18.78 -13.78 -5.79
C HIS A 89 -17.59 -12.83 -5.70
N HIS A 90 -17.02 -12.49 -6.86
CA HIS A 90 -15.97 -11.48 -6.99
C HIS A 90 -16.54 -10.29 -7.74
N VAL A 91 -16.31 -9.09 -7.22
CA VAL A 91 -16.79 -7.83 -7.79
C VAL A 91 -15.68 -6.79 -7.76
N SER A 92 -15.69 -5.87 -8.73
CA SER A 92 -14.85 -4.67 -8.72
C SER A 92 -15.64 -3.50 -8.15
N CYS A 93 -15.04 -2.77 -7.22
CA CYS A 93 -15.59 -1.52 -6.71
C CYS A 93 -14.60 -0.39 -6.93
N VAL A 94 -15.07 0.73 -7.45
CA VAL A 94 -14.28 1.96 -7.54
C VAL A 94 -14.46 2.71 -6.23
N THR A 95 -13.39 2.82 -5.46
CA THR A 95 -13.35 3.59 -4.21
C THR A 95 -12.56 4.88 -4.41
N GLU A 96 -12.60 5.79 -3.46
CA GLU A 96 -11.74 6.99 -3.48
C GLU A 96 -10.24 6.65 -3.60
N THR A 97 -9.86 5.41 -3.25
CA THR A 97 -8.50 4.91 -3.31
C THR A 97 -8.13 4.21 -4.62
N GLY A 98 -9.07 4.08 -5.57
CA GLY A 98 -8.92 3.39 -6.84
C GLY A 98 -9.82 2.16 -6.98
N GLU A 99 -9.60 1.38 -8.03
CA GLU A 99 -10.32 0.14 -8.27
C GLU A 99 -9.89 -0.94 -7.26
N MET A 100 -10.86 -1.53 -6.56
CA MET A 100 -10.66 -2.55 -5.53
C MET A 100 -11.44 -3.80 -5.91
N GLY A 101 -10.76 -4.96 -5.97
CA GLY A 101 -11.40 -6.26 -6.12
C GLY A 101 -11.89 -6.78 -4.77
N LEU A 102 -13.18 -7.06 -4.68
CA LEU A 102 -13.81 -7.59 -3.46
C LEU A 102 -14.30 -9.03 -3.67
N SER A 103 -14.12 -9.87 -2.65
CA SER A 103 -14.75 -11.18 -2.54
C SER A 103 -15.90 -11.09 -1.55
N LEU A 104 -17.10 -11.44 -2.00
CA LEU A 104 -18.32 -11.50 -1.20
C LEU A 104 -18.72 -12.95 -0.97
N GLY A 105 -18.60 -13.44 0.25
CA GLY A 105 -19.06 -14.79 0.63
C GLY A 105 -20.30 -14.70 1.52
N CYS A 106 -21.30 -15.55 1.29
CA CYS A 106 -22.55 -15.53 2.04
C CYS A 106 -22.75 -16.80 2.86
N SER A 107 -23.13 -16.65 4.11
CA SER A 107 -23.59 -17.71 4.99
C SER A 107 -24.95 -17.36 5.61
N GLN A 108 -25.71 -18.35 6.03
CA GLN A 108 -27.00 -18.13 6.68
C GLN A 108 -26.92 -18.50 8.16
N ILE A 109 -27.49 -17.64 8.99
CA ILE A 109 -27.71 -17.91 10.41
C ILE A 109 -29.19 -17.77 10.73
N VAL A 110 -29.66 -18.47 11.77
CA VAL A 110 -31.01 -18.33 12.31
C VAL A 110 -30.91 -17.78 13.73
N LEU A 111 -31.40 -16.56 13.93
CA LEU A 111 -31.42 -15.89 15.22
C LEU A 111 -32.88 -15.57 15.57
N GLU A 112 -33.36 -16.02 16.73
CA GLU A 112 -34.73 -15.78 17.22
C GLU A 112 -35.83 -16.08 16.18
N LYS A 113 -35.72 -17.20 15.46
CA LYS A 113 -36.62 -17.62 14.36
C LYS A 113 -36.57 -16.72 13.10
N ARG A 114 -35.62 -15.77 13.02
CA ARG A 114 -35.38 -14.94 11.83
C ARG A 114 -34.20 -15.50 11.04
N ARG A 115 -34.34 -15.58 9.72
CA ARG A 115 -33.24 -15.95 8.84
C ARG A 115 -32.46 -14.69 8.53
N LEU A 116 -31.15 -14.74 8.78
CA LEU A 116 -30.24 -13.65 8.47
C LEU A 116 -29.11 -14.19 7.59
N ARG A 117 -28.66 -13.40 6.64
CA ARG A 117 -27.50 -13.67 5.83
C ARG A 117 -26.30 -12.93 6.45
N VAL A 118 -25.22 -13.65 6.68
CA VAL A 118 -23.93 -13.07 7.05
C VAL A 118 -23.07 -13.03 5.81
N VAL A 119 -22.73 -11.82 5.39
CA VAL A 119 -21.86 -11.61 4.24
C VAL A 119 -20.47 -11.21 4.74
N VAL A 120 -19.49 -11.94 4.26
CA VAL A 120 -18.07 -11.71 4.47
C VAL A 120 -17.54 -10.97 3.26
N VAL A 121 -16.94 -9.80 3.48
CA VAL A 121 -16.37 -8.95 2.44
C VAL A 121 -14.86 -8.89 2.63
N SER A 122 -14.10 -9.42 1.68
CA SER A 122 -12.63 -9.42 1.72
C SER A 122 -12.07 -8.66 0.51
N ASP A 123 -11.05 -7.84 0.73
CA ASP A 123 -10.26 -7.25 -0.36
C ASP A 123 -9.36 -8.32 -0.98
N ILE A 124 -9.66 -8.69 -2.24
CA ILE A 124 -8.92 -9.74 -2.96
C ILE A 124 -7.57 -9.22 -3.45
N ASN A 125 -7.47 -7.94 -3.76
CA ASN A 125 -6.23 -7.38 -4.31
C ASN A 125 -5.10 -7.45 -3.28
N SER A 126 -5.40 -7.34 -1.99
CA SER A 126 -4.40 -7.50 -0.94
C SER A 126 -3.98 -8.97 -0.76
N GLU A 127 -4.92 -9.91 -0.72
CA GLU A 127 -4.63 -11.34 -0.54
C GLU A 127 -3.95 -11.97 -1.76
N LEU A 128 -4.44 -11.69 -2.98
CA LEU A 128 -3.82 -12.17 -4.23
C LEU A 128 -2.45 -11.53 -4.44
N SER A 129 -2.28 -10.25 -4.12
CA SER A 129 -0.98 -9.58 -4.18
C SER A 129 0.01 -10.19 -3.20
N GLU A 130 -0.39 -10.53 -1.98
CA GLU A 130 0.50 -11.16 -0.99
C GLU A 130 0.91 -12.57 -1.40
N MET A 131 -0.02 -13.43 -1.82
CA MET A 131 0.29 -14.79 -2.30
C MET A 131 1.10 -14.77 -3.61
N GLN A 132 0.78 -13.87 -4.54
CA GLN A 132 1.56 -13.71 -5.76
C GLN A 132 2.97 -13.20 -5.44
N ILE A 133 3.11 -12.16 -4.62
CA ILE A 133 4.41 -11.61 -4.24
C ILE A 133 5.26 -12.66 -3.51
N GLU A 134 4.69 -13.47 -2.63
CA GLU A 134 5.42 -14.54 -1.93
C GLU A 134 5.90 -15.63 -2.89
N SER A 135 5.04 -16.10 -3.80
CA SER A 135 5.40 -17.07 -4.84
C SER A 135 6.42 -16.49 -5.81
N TRP A 136 6.24 -15.25 -6.25
CA TRP A 136 7.18 -14.53 -7.09
C TRP A 136 8.51 -14.28 -6.37
N SER A 137 8.49 -13.94 -5.08
CA SER A 137 9.69 -13.75 -4.27
C SER A 137 10.57 -15.03 -4.19
N LYS A 138 9.93 -16.18 -4.06
CA LYS A 138 10.62 -17.47 -4.00
C LYS A 138 11.26 -17.85 -5.35
N LEU A 139 10.50 -17.71 -6.45
CA LEU A 139 10.97 -17.92 -7.81
C LEU A 139 12.07 -16.91 -8.17
N THR A 140 11.89 -15.66 -7.84
CA THR A 140 12.86 -14.59 -8.10
C THR A 140 14.19 -14.83 -7.42
N ARG A 141 14.21 -15.33 -6.18
CA ARG A 141 15.46 -15.60 -5.46
C ARG A 141 16.30 -16.64 -6.17
N ILE A 142 15.68 -17.69 -6.72
CA ILE A 142 16.36 -18.76 -7.47
C ILE A 142 16.85 -18.20 -8.80
N LEU A 143 15.96 -17.57 -9.57
CA LEU A 143 16.29 -17.01 -10.89
C LEU A 143 17.35 -15.91 -10.81
N THR A 144 17.27 -15.02 -9.81
CA THR A 144 18.28 -13.96 -9.60
C THR A 144 19.67 -14.56 -9.42
N HIS A 145 19.80 -15.59 -8.59
CA HIS A 145 21.09 -16.20 -8.31
C HIS A 145 21.67 -16.88 -9.56
N GLU A 146 20.84 -17.58 -10.35
CA GLU A 146 21.29 -18.24 -11.57
C GLU A 146 21.61 -17.25 -12.71
N ILE A 147 20.80 -16.19 -12.86
CA ILE A 147 21.04 -15.14 -13.85
C ILE A 147 22.33 -14.38 -13.53
N MET A 148 22.52 -13.98 -12.26
CA MET A 148 23.76 -13.30 -11.82
C MET A 148 24.98 -14.16 -12.06
N ASN A 149 24.91 -15.45 -11.71
CA ASN A 149 26.00 -16.40 -11.92
C ASN A 149 26.33 -16.62 -13.40
N SER A 150 25.36 -16.45 -14.30
CA SER A 150 25.56 -16.60 -15.74
C SER A 150 26.09 -15.32 -16.39
N LEU A 151 25.62 -14.15 -15.94
CA LEU A 151 25.98 -12.86 -16.54
C LEU A 151 27.31 -12.30 -16.03
N ALA A 152 27.67 -12.53 -14.79
CA ALA A 152 28.94 -12.01 -14.22
C ALA A 152 30.19 -12.52 -14.99
N PRO A 153 30.31 -13.80 -15.36
CA PRO A 153 31.41 -14.27 -16.20
C PRO A 153 31.40 -13.65 -17.60
N ILE A 154 30.21 -13.49 -18.22
CA ILE A 154 30.09 -12.88 -19.56
C ILE A 154 30.61 -11.44 -19.54
N THR A 155 30.19 -10.65 -18.55
CA THR A 155 30.65 -9.28 -18.38
C THR A 155 32.17 -9.24 -18.14
N SER A 156 32.68 -10.07 -17.22
CA SER A 156 34.09 -10.13 -16.90
C SER A 156 34.96 -10.53 -18.10
N LEU A 157 34.53 -11.52 -18.88
CA LEU A 157 35.25 -11.94 -20.08
C LEU A 157 35.24 -10.86 -21.16
N SER A 158 34.09 -10.22 -21.40
CA SER A 158 33.98 -9.12 -22.37
C SER A 158 34.87 -7.95 -21.98
N ASP A 159 34.84 -7.53 -20.71
CA ASP A 159 35.69 -6.45 -20.20
C ASP A 159 37.19 -6.83 -20.27
N THR A 160 37.53 -8.08 -19.95
CA THR A 160 38.92 -8.57 -20.04
C THR A 160 39.44 -8.54 -21.47
N LEU A 161 38.64 -9.02 -22.44
CA LEU A 161 39.02 -9.01 -23.85
C LEU A 161 39.20 -7.60 -24.39
N LEU A 162 38.32 -6.66 -24.02
CA LEU A 162 38.45 -5.23 -24.37
C LEU A 162 39.73 -4.59 -23.82
N HIS A 163 40.23 -5.05 -22.66
CA HIS A 163 41.43 -4.48 -22.04
C HIS A 163 42.75 -5.12 -22.53
N ILE A 164 42.75 -6.39 -22.90
CA ILE A 164 43.95 -7.13 -23.28
C ILE A 164 44.40 -6.81 -24.73
N ASP A 165 43.47 -6.71 -25.66
CA ASP A 165 43.80 -6.53 -27.08
C ASP A 165 43.40 -5.15 -27.59
N ARG A 166 44.34 -4.19 -27.54
CA ARG A 166 44.20 -2.83 -28.10
C ARG A 166 44.27 -2.77 -29.64
N THR A 167 44.66 -3.88 -30.30
CA THR A 167 44.74 -3.97 -31.76
C THR A 167 43.51 -4.63 -32.37
N MET A 168 42.52 -4.92 -31.57
CA MET A 168 41.31 -5.61 -31.96
C MET A 168 40.55 -4.85 -33.06
N ASN A 169 39.97 -5.60 -33.99
CA ASN A 169 39.08 -5.05 -35.00
C ASN A 169 37.96 -4.26 -34.33
N ALA A 170 37.70 -3.02 -34.85
CA ALA A 170 36.71 -2.12 -34.31
C ALA A 170 35.29 -2.71 -34.22
N ASP A 171 34.94 -3.65 -35.10
CA ASP A 171 33.65 -4.34 -35.07
C ASP A 171 33.56 -5.33 -33.90
N VAL A 172 34.67 -6.06 -33.62
CA VAL A 172 34.76 -7.00 -32.50
C VAL A 172 34.74 -6.22 -31.18
N ALA A 173 35.46 -5.11 -31.08
CA ALA A 173 35.46 -4.24 -29.91
C ALA A 173 34.05 -3.71 -29.61
N ARG A 174 33.31 -3.22 -30.63
CA ARG A 174 31.92 -2.78 -30.49
C ARG A 174 30.99 -3.94 -30.07
N GLY A 175 31.20 -5.13 -30.60
CA GLY A 175 30.45 -6.32 -30.20
C GLY A 175 30.62 -6.67 -28.71
N LEU A 176 31.86 -6.68 -28.22
CA LEU A 176 32.19 -6.94 -26.82
C LEU A 176 31.65 -5.85 -25.89
N ASP A 177 31.74 -4.59 -26.27
CA ASP A 177 31.16 -3.46 -25.49
C ASP A 177 29.63 -3.57 -25.40
N THR A 178 28.98 -3.94 -26.50
CA THR A 178 27.53 -4.20 -26.52
C THR A 178 27.16 -5.36 -25.59
N ILE A 179 27.91 -6.45 -25.59
CA ILE A 179 27.68 -7.61 -24.71
C ILE A 179 27.84 -7.19 -23.25
N SER A 180 28.95 -6.50 -22.93
CA SER A 180 29.21 -6.00 -21.55
C SER A 180 28.11 -5.05 -21.09
N ALA A 181 27.75 -4.05 -21.88
CA ALA A 181 26.70 -3.09 -21.54
C ALA A 181 25.34 -3.76 -21.35
N THR A 182 24.97 -4.72 -22.21
CA THR A 182 23.72 -5.48 -22.12
C THR A 182 23.69 -6.36 -20.88
N SER A 183 24.78 -7.05 -20.57
CA SER A 183 24.90 -7.88 -19.37
C SER A 183 24.78 -7.05 -18.10
N ARG A 184 25.43 -5.88 -18.02
CA ARG A 184 25.32 -4.94 -16.89
C ARG A 184 23.87 -4.42 -16.72
N ARG A 185 23.19 -4.10 -17.81
CA ARG A 185 21.78 -3.69 -17.76
C ARG A 185 20.89 -4.80 -17.22
N LEU A 186 21.12 -6.04 -17.64
CA LEU A 186 20.34 -7.19 -17.17
C LEU A 186 20.63 -7.50 -15.70
N MET A 187 21.88 -7.40 -15.24
CA MET A 187 22.22 -7.51 -13.81
C MET A 187 21.53 -6.44 -12.97
N ALA A 188 21.53 -5.19 -13.43
CA ALA A 188 20.83 -4.10 -12.75
C ALA A 188 19.31 -4.32 -12.69
N PHE A 189 18.71 -4.83 -13.76
CA PHE A 189 17.30 -5.20 -13.78
C PHE A 189 16.98 -6.30 -12.77
N VAL A 190 17.77 -7.36 -12.73
CA VAL A 190 17.58 -8.49 -11.79
C VAL A 190 17.75 -8.05 -10.32
N GLU A 191 18.72 -7.19 -10.03
CA GLU A 191 18.91 -6.63 -8.69
C GLU A 191 17.73 -5.73 -8.28
N ASN A 192 17.22 -4.92 -9.21
CA ASN A 192 16.03 -4.11 -8.99
C ASN A 192 14.79 -4.97 -8.73
N PHE A 193 14.62 -6.06 -9.49
CA PHE A 193 13.53 -7.02 -9.28
C PHE A 193 13.63 -7.68 -7.90
N ARG A 194 14.83 -8.04 -7.46
CA ARG A 194 15.09 -8.57 -6.12
C ARG A 194 14.69 -7.60 -5.02
N ARG A 195 15.01 -6.30 -5.17
CA ARG A 195 14.62 -5.24 -4.22
C ARG A 195 13.12 -5.07 -4.12
N PHE A 196 12.41 -5.17 -5.24
CA PHE A 196 10.95 -5.10 -5.26
C PHE A 196 10.30 -6.27 -4.51
N THR A 197 10.81 -7.49 -4.70
CA THR A 197 10.23 -8.71 -4.11
C THR A 197 10.65 -8.97 -2.66
N LYS A 198 11.68 -8.29 -2.14
CA LYS A 198 12.28 -8.55 -0.83
C LYS A 198 12.25 -7.33 0.09
N ILE A 199 11.06 -6.75 0.32
CA ILE A 199 10.91 -5.74 1.37
C ILE A 199 10.82 -6.47 2.71
N PRO A 200 11.71 -6.20 3.68
CA PRO A 200 11.67 -6.86 4.98
C PRO A 200 10.42 -6.44 5.77
N ALA A 201 10.03 -7.28 6.73
CA ALA A 201 9.00 -6.90 7.68
C ALA A 201 9.43 -5.63 8.46
N PRO A 202 8.56 -4.58 8.57
CA PRO A 202 8.92 -3.34 9.22
C PRO A 202 9.29 -3.53 10.69
N GLN A 203 10.39 -2.93 11.12
CA GLN A 203 10.76 -2.80 12.52
C GLN A 203 10.30 -1.42 13.02
N LYS A 204 9.03 -1.35 13.44
CA LYS A 204 8.39 -0.08 13.81
C LYS A 204 8.90 0.42 15.15
N ALA A 205 9.27 1.70 15.20
CA ALA A 205 9.64 2.45 16.39
C ALA A 205 9.13 3.91 16.29
N PRO A 206 8.91 4.62 17.40
CA PRO A 206 8.57 6.04 17.32
C PRO A 206 9.81 6.86 16.93
N PHE A 207 9.64 7.82 16.02
CA PHE A 207 10.67 8.78 15.62
C PHE A 207 10.06 10.09 15.14
N GLU A 208 10.85 11.17 15.15
CA GLU A 208 10.44 12.50 14.69
C GLU A 208 10.40 12.59 13.17
N VAL A 209 9.30 13.08 12.61
CA VAL A 209 9.12 13.29 11.16
C VAL A 209 10.14 14.29 10.63
N ARG A 210 10.40 15.37 11.38
CA ARG A 210 11.37 16.41 11.00
C ARG A 210 12.76 15.84 10.77
N GLU A 211 13.28 15.05 11.71
CA GLU A 211 14.62 14.44 11.59
C GLU A 211 14.73 13.54 10.36
N LEU A 212 13.70 12.73 10.08
CA LEU A 212 13.65 11.88 8.91
C LEU A 212 13.73 12.70 7.61
N LEU A 213 12.92 13.78 7.51
CA LEU A 213 12.85 14.61 6.30
C LEU A 213 14.16 15.39 6.08
N GLU A 214 14.73 15.97 7.13
CA GLU A 214 16.01 16.66 7.08
C GLU A 214 17.14 15.70 6.65
N HIS A 215 17.19 14.50 7.22
CA HIS A 215 18.16 13.49 6.82
C HIS A 215 17.99 13.09 5.35
N ALA A 216 16.75 12.85 4.89
CA ALA A 216 16.48 12.49 3.50
C ALA A 216 16.91 13.60 2.52
N MET A 217 16.76 14.88 2.91
CA MET A 217 17.21 16.02 2.11
C MET A 217 18.74 16.05 1.96
N THR A 218 19.52 15.66 2.97
CA THR A 218 20.99 15.62 2.86
C THR A 218 21.49 14.55 1.88
N LEU A 219 20.70 13.51 1.60
CA LEU A 219 21.06 12.43 0.70
C LEU A 219 20.85 12.76 -0.79
N ILE A 220 20.32 13.95 -1.09
CA ILE A 220 19.99 14.37 -2.44
C ILE A 220 20.83 15.60 -2.80
N ALA A 221 21.53 15.52 -3.95
CA ALA A 221 22.20 16.70 -4.49
C ALA A 221 21.14 17.73 -4.90
N THR A 222 21.17 18.91 -4.26
CA THR A 222 20.14 19.95 -4.41
C THR A 222 20.69 21.23 -5.05
N GLU A 223 21.85 21.16 -5.71
CA GLU A 223 22.45 22.32 -6.36
C GLU A 223 21.48 22.99 -7.35
N GLY A 224 21.20 24.27 -7.11
CA GLY A 224 20.30 25.06 -7.95
C GLY A 224 18.81 24.84 -7.72
N ILE A 225 18.40 23.99 -6.74
CA ILE A 225 17.00 23.73 -6.43
C ILE A 225 16.62 24.36 -5.09
N ARG A 226 15.54 25.14 -5.07
CA ARG A 226 14.99 25.67 -3.82
C ARG A 226 14.18 24.58 -3.13
N ILE A 227 14.59 24.17 -1.92
CA ILE A 227 13.82 23.24 -1.09
C ILE A 227 13.22 24.00 0.08
N ARG A 228 11.93 23.78 0.34
CA ARG A 228 11.22 24.28 1.52
C ARG A 228 10.75 23.09 2.35
N LEU A 229 11.00 23.15 3.66
CA LEU A 229 10.51 22.15 4.62
C LEU A 229 9.63 22.86 5.65
N ASP A 230 8.41 22.38 5.80
CA ASP A 230 7.46 22.86 6.80
C ASP A 230 6.81 21.66 7.51
N VAL A 231 6.97 21.60 8.83
CA VAL A 231 6.46 20.49 9.68
C VAL A 231 5.66 21.09 10.82
N GLU A 232 4.34 20.85 10.80
CA GLU A 232 3.40 21.34 11.82
C GLU A 232 2.54 20.19 12.38
N PRO A 233 2.59 19.91 13.70
CA PRO A 233 3.49 20.46 14.73
C PRO A 233 4.97 20.07 14.53
N ALA A 234 5.88 20.88 15.06
CA ALA A 234 7.32 20.66 14.87
C ALA A 234 7.84 19.34 15.46
N ASP A 235 7.18 18.85 16.51
CA ASP A 235 7.47 17.64 17.28
C ASP A 235 6.61 16.43 16.84
N THR A 236 6.10 16.45 15.59
CA THR A 236 5.29 15.36 15.04
C THR A 236 6.06 14.05 15.06
N MET A 237 5.49 13.04 15.74
CA MET A 237 6.02 11.68 15.84
C MET A 237 5.20 10.71 14.99
N ILE A 238 5.87 9.71 14.40
CA ILE A 238 5.20 8.55 13.78
C ILE A 238 5.76 7.25 14.32
N TYR A 239 4.91 6.21 14.35
CA TYR A 239 5.30 4.85 14.75
C TYR A 239 5.47 3.98 13.50
N ALA A 240 6.69 3.93 12.97
CA ALA A 240 7.00 3.30 11.70
C ALA A 240 8.45 2.76 11.68
N ASP A 241 8.84 2.09 10.61
CA ASP A 241 10.24 1.75 10.34
C ASP A 241 10.93 2.92 9.65
N GLN A 242 11.81 3.60 10.40
CA GLN A 242 12.50 4.81 9.95
C GLN A 242 13.32 4.60 8.67
N MET A 243 13.96 3.43 8.51
CA MET A 243 14.75 3.13 7.32
C MET A 243 13.87 2.94 6.08
N LEU A 244 12.78 2.19 6.21
CA LEU A 244 11.87 1.94 5.10
C LEU A 244 11.12 3.21 4.69
N VAL A 245 10.61 4.00 5.66
CA VAL A 245 9.97 5.29 5.37
C VAL A 245 10.98 6.28 4.78
N GLY A 246 12.20 6.31 5.29
CA GLY A 246 13.29 7.09 4.72
C GLY A 246 13.57 6.77 3.26
N GLN A 247 13.55 5.48 2.90
CA GLN A 247 13.66 5.03 1.51
C GLN A 247 12.52 5.58 0.64
N VAL A 248 11.28 5.62 1.14
CA VAL A 248 10.13 6.21 0.44
C VAL A 248 10.38 7.70 0.18
N VAL A 249 10.73 8.45 1.23
CA VAL A 249 10.98 9.90 1.12
C VAL A 249 12.11 10.20 0.13
N VAL A 250 13.24 9.51 0.25
CA VAL A 250 14.38 9.67 -0.68
C VAL A 250 13.99 9.38 -2.12
N ASN A 251 13.18 8.32 -2.35
CA ASN A 251 12.70 8.00 -3.70
C ASN A 251 11.82 9.10 -4.28
N LEU A 252 10.87 9.64 -3.50
CA LEU A 252 10.00 10.74 -3.92
C LEU A 252 10.79 12.02 -4.19
N LEU A 253 11.74 12.35 -3.33
CA LEU A 253 12.60 13.51 -3.51
C LEU A 253 13.51 13.39 -4.74
N LYS A 254 14.04 12.19 -5.03
CA LYS A 254 14.76 11.92 -6.29
C LYS A 254 13.86 12.12 -7.51
N ASN A 255 12.64 11.61 -7.46
CA ASN A 255 11.68 11.82 -8.53
C ASN A 255 11.34 13.30 -8.73
N ALA A 256 11.12 14.05 -7.65
CA ALA A 256 10.88 15.48 -7.68
C ALA A 256 12.07 16.24 -8.28
N ARG A 257 13.31 15.95 -7.84
CA ARG A 257 14.54 16.53 -8.38
C ARG A 257 14.69 16.30 -9.88
N GLU A 258 14.45 15.08 -10.33
CA GLU A 258 14.53 14.73 -11.75
C GLU A 258 13.44 15.45 -12.56
N ALA A 259 12.24 15.58 -12.00
CA ALA A 259 11.13 16.27 -12.66
C ALA A 259 11.40 17.78 -12.83
N VAL A 260 11.97 18.44 -11.83
CA VAL A 260 12.30 19.89 -11.94
C VAL A 260 13.50 20.14 -12.86
N GLY A 261 14.41 19.17 -13.01
CA GLY A 261 15.56 19.26 -13.90
C GLY A 261 16.41 20.52 -13.68
N THR A 262 16.75 21.21 -14.77
CA THR A 262 17.60 22.44 -14.78
C THR A 262 16.77 23.72 -14.85
N ARG A 263 15.51 23.72 -14.45
CA ARG A 263 14.65 24.93 -14.46
C ARG A 263 15.25 26.01 -13.54
N ARG A 264 15.15 27.26 -13.97
CA ARG A 264 15.64 28.41 -13.16
C ARG A 264 14.82 28.62 -11.87
N ASP A 265 13.56 28.25 -11.89
CA ASP A 265 12.58 28.35 -10.81
C ASP A 265 12.36 27.02 -10.08
N ALA A 266 13.28 26.04 -10.25
CA ALA A 266 13.18 24.72 -9.64
C ALA A 266 12.86 24.79 -8.15
N CYS A 267 11.74 24.17 -7.75
CA CYS A 267 11.27 24.20 -6.37
C CYS A 267 10.71 22.84 -5.96
N ILE A 268 11.11 22.39 -4.76
CA ILE A 268 10.54 21.24 -4.08
C ILE A 268 10.03 21.73 -2.73
N GLU A 269 8.81 21.40 -2.40
CA GLU A 269 8.16 21.74 -1.14
C GLU A 269 7.78 20.46 -0.40
N ILE A 270 8.17 20.36 0.85
CA ILE A 270 7.91 19.23 1.73
C ILE A 270 7.10 19.77 2.90
N THR A 271 5.91 19.27 3.10
CA THR A 271 5.07 19.64 4.25
C THR A 271 4.67 18.43 5.04
N SER A 272 4.55 18.58 6.36
CA SER A 272 3.97 17.58 7.24
C SER A 272 2.95 18.23 8.15
N ARG A 273 1.77 17.61 8.28
CA ARG A 273 0.66 18.06 9.13
C ARG A 273 -0.11 16.89 9.69
N ILE A 274 -0.89 17.14 10.74
CA ILE A 274 -1.85 16.19 11.29
C ILE A 274 -3.23 16.54 10.72
N ASP A 275 -3.93 15.57 10.16
CA ASP A 275 -5.28 15.76 9.65
C ASP A 275 -6.34 15.72 10.78
N PRO A 276 -7.62 16.07 10.52
CA PRO A 276 -8.68 16.02 11.53
C PRO A 276 -8.99 14.61 12.08
N GLN A 277 -8.47 13.55 11.43
CA GLN A 277 -8.59 12.17 11.85
C GLN A 277 -7.36 11.67 12.64
N GLU A 278 -6.49 12.60 13.03
CA GLU A 278 -5.22 12.35 13.77
C GLU A 278 -4.17 11.59 12.96
N ASN A 279 -4.31 11.48 11.63
CA ASN A 279 -3.28 10.88 10.79
C ASN A 279 -2.17 11.89 10.47
N VAL A 280 -0.94 11.40 10.38
CA VAL A 280 0.18 12.21 9.90
C VAL A 280 0.21 12.19 8.38
N VAL A 281 0.14 13.35 7.76
CA VAL A 281 0.18 13.57 6.31
C VAL A 281 1.50 14.22 5.95
N ILE A 282 2.29 13.58 5.08
CA ILE A 282 3.51 14.16 4.52
C ILE A 282 3.29 14.37 3.03
N GLU A 283 3.47 15.60 2.55
CA GLU A 283 3.35 15.94 1.14
C GLU A 283 4.71 16.35 0.56
N ILE A 284 5.05 15.80 -0.58
CA ILE A 284 6.24 16.17 -1.37
C ILE A 284 5.75 16.68 -2.70
N SER A 285 5.91 17.98 -2.90
CA SER A 285 5.46 18.72 -4.08
C SER A 285 6.65 19.24 -4.90
N ASN A 286 6.50 19.28 -6.21
CA ASN A 286 7.48 19.89 -7.12
C ASN A 286 6.80 20.64 -8.27
N ASN A 287 7.52 21.56 -8.89
CA ASN A 287 7.06 22.33 -10.07
C ASN A 287 7.63 21.81 -11.40
N GLY A 288 7.89 20.50 -11.51
CA GLY A 288 8.55 19.90 -12.68
C GLY A 288 7.66 19.68 -13.92
N GLY A 289 6.40 20.09 -13.87
CA GLY A 289 5.41 19.88 -14.94
C GLY A 289 4.52 18.65 -14.69
N ALA A 290 3.32 18.67 -15.27
CA ALA A 290 2.32 17.62 -15.09
C ALA A 290 2.78 16.27 -15.64
N ILE A 291 2.40 15.20 -14.96
CA ILE A 291 2.54 13.83 -15.46
C ILE A 291 1.41 13.60 -16.46
N PRO A 292 1.68 13.16 -17.70
CA PRO A 292 0.63 12.87 -18.69
C PRO A 292 -0.42 11.90 -18.15
N ALA A 293 -1.69 12.10 -18.54
CA ALA A 293 -2.80 11.27 -18.05
C ALA A 293 -2.58 9.77 -18.29
N GLU A 294 -2.10 9.40 -19.48
CA GLU A 294 -1.77 8.01 -19.86
C GLU A 294 -0.68 7.38 -18.97
N VAL A 295 0.23 8.22 -18.47
CA VAL A 295 1.31 7.81 -17.55
C VAL A 295 0.80 7.69 -16.13
N THR A 296 -0.10 8.60 -15.71
CA THR A 296 -0.62 8.67 -14.33
C THR A 296 -1.27 7.37 -13.87
N GLU A 297 -2.02 6.71 -14.75
CA GLU A 297 -2.67 5.42 -14.46
C GLU A 297 -1.66 4.31 -14.11
N ASN A 298 -0.44 4.41 -14.65
CA ASN A 298 0.58 3.37 -14.57
C ASN A 298 1.78 3.69 -13.66
N ILE A 299 1.85 4.88 -13.04
CA ILE A 299 3.03 5.31 -12.26
C ILE A 299 3.38 4.39 -11.08
N PHE A 300 2.40 3.66 -10.54
CA PHE A 300 2.60 2.69 -9.46
C PHE A 300 2.74 1.26 -9.95
N THR A 301 2.62 1.01 -11.26
CA THR A 301 2.83 -0.32 -11.86
C THR A 301 4.33 -0.66 -11.82
N PRO A 302 4.72 -1.81 -11.27
CA PRO A 302 6.12 -2.22 -11.24
C PRO A 302 6.72 -2.27 -12.66
N PHE A 303 7.97 -1.80 -12.78
CA PHE A 303 8.75 -1.72 -14.04
C PHE A 303 8.24 -0.71 -15.07
N PHE A 304 7.16 -0.01 -14.79
CA PHE A 304 6.71 1.08 -15.64
C PHE A 304 7.60 2.32 -15.43
N THR A 305 8.17 2.83 -16.51
CA THR A 305 9.02 4.03 -16.47
C THR A 305 8.99 4.76 -17.82
N THR A 306 8.99 6.07 -17.76
CA THR A 306 9.18 6.95 -18.93
C THR A 306 10.63 7.42 -19.08
N LYS A 307 11.52 7.02 -18.15
CA LYS A 307 12.92 7.44 -18.10
C LYS A 307 13.83 6.38 -18.72
N PRO A 308 14.81 6.74 -19.58
CA PRO A 308 15.72 5.80 -20.21
C PRO A 308 16.49 4.90 -19.22
N ASP A 309 16.95 5.49 -18.10
CA ASP A 309 17.73 4.80 -17.08
C ASP A 309 16.90 4.48 -15.83
N GLY A 310 15.59 4.67 -15.88
CA GLY A 310 14.69 4.41 -14.78
C GLY A 310 14.40 2.92 -14.60
N SER A 311 14.49 2.41 -13.36
CA SER A 311 14.13 1.02 -13.05
C SER A 311 12.62 0.75 -13.06
N GLY A 312 11.79 1.80 -12.95
CA GLY A 312 10.33 1.69 -12.87
C GLY A 312 9.78 1.04 -11.58
N ILE A 313 10.63 0.82 -10.57
CA ILE A 313 10.19 0.16 -9.32
C ILE A 313 10.07 1.11 -8.12
N GLY A 314 10.60 2.31 -8.21
CA GLY A 314 10.68 3.22 -7.06
C GLY A 314 9.31 3.49 -6.45
N LEU A 315 8.32 3.94 -7.23
CA LEU A 315 6.98 4.26 -6.75
C LEU A 315 6.19 3.02 -6.29
N SER A 316 6.34 1.89 -6.96
CA SER A 316 5.69 0.63 -6.57
C SER A 316 6.24 0.08 -5.26
N VAL A 317 7.58 0.13 -5.03
CA VAL A 317 8.22 -0.19 -3.75
C VAL A 317 7.76 0.77 -2.66
N SER A 318 7.74 2.08 -2.94
CA SER A 318 7.27 3.08 -1.99
C SER A 318 5.83 2.85 -1.57
N ARG A 319 4.94 2.54 -2.51
CA ARG A 319 3.54 2.21 -2.23
C ARG A 319 3.43 0.95 -1.35
N ARG A 320 4.24 -0.08 -1.64
CA ARG A 320 4.25 -1.30 -0.84
C ARG A 320 4.79 -1.08 0.57
N ILE A 321 5.83 -0.28 0.74
CA ILE A 321 6.34 0.10 2.08
C ILE A 321 5.23 0.81 2.87
N MET A 322 4.53 1.76 2.27
CA MET A 322 3.42 2.45 2.94
C MET A 322 2.30 1.49 3.36
N GLN A 323 1.91 0.55 2.50
CA GLN A 323 0.93 -0.49 2.83
C GLN A 323 1.36 -1.35 4.03
N LEU A 324 2.64 -1.73 4.13
CA LEU A 324 3.18 -2.48 5.28
C LEU A 324 3.14 -1.67 6.59
N HIS A 325 3.03 -0.35 6.48
CA HIS A 325 2.86 0.56 7.61
C HIS A 325 1.39 0.93 7.88
N ASN A 326 0.43 0.27 7.22
CA ASN A 326 -1.01 0.61 7.23
C ASN A 326 -1.31 2.02 6.69
N GLY A 327 -0.36 2.62 5.99
CA GLY A 327 -0.46 3.92 5.37
C GLY A 327 -0.79 3.85 3.87
N SER A 328 -0.80 5.00 3.23
CA SER A 328 -1.00 5.10 1.77
C SER A 328 -0.03 6.08 1.11
N LEU A 329 0.24 5.85 -0.18
CA LEU A 329 0.96 6.77 -1.07
C LEU A 329 0.06 7.09 -2.26
N ARG A 330 -0.21 8.37 -2.49
CA ARG A 330 -1.09 8.86 -3.57
C ARG A 330 -0.47 10.03 -4.31
N LEU A 331 -0.88 10.20 -5.57
CA LEU A 331 -0.69 11.43 -6.34
C LEU A 331 -1.93 12.29 -6.10
N THR A 332 -1.78 13.40 -5.34
CA THR A 332 -2.92 14.25 -4.92
C THR A 332 -3.06 15.53 -5.72
N ALA A 333 -1.98 15.98 -6.37
CA ALA A 333 -2.04 17.06 -7.34
C ALA A 333 -1.18 16.74 -8.55
N ASN A 334 -1.69 17.04 -9.74
CA ASN A 334 -1.00 16.84 -11.01
C ASN A 334 -1.39 17.96 -11.98
N THR A 335 -0.65 19.06 -11.90
CA THR A 335 -0.80 20.25 -12.77
C THR A 335 0.56 20.68 -13.31
N ASP A 336 0.58 21.53 -14.33
CA ASP A 336 1.82 22.01 -14.95
C ASP A 336 2.77 22.70 -13.98
N ASN A 337 2.26 23.26 -12.89
CA ASN A 337 3.04 23.97 -11.90
C ASN A 337 3.17 23.23 -10.56
N ARG A 338 2.46 22.14 -10.36
CA ARG A 338 2.48 21.39 -9.10
C ARG A 338 2.13 19.93 -9.29
N VAL A 339 3.08 19.07 -8.95
CA VAL A 339 2.91 17.62 -8.81
C VAL A 339 3.16 17.28 -7.35
N THR A 340 2.18 16.66 -6.69
CA THR A 340 2.24 16.35 -5.25
C THR A 340 2.00 14.88 -5.01
N PHE A 341 2.95 14.25 -4.31
CA PHE A 341 2.79 12.93 -3.73
C PHE A 341 2.52 13.05 -2.24
N THR A 342 1.49 12.36 -1.76
CA THR A 342 1.06 12.40 -0.36
C THR A 342 1.22 11.03 0.29
N LEU A 343 1.92 11.02 1.42
CA LEU A 343 2.05 9.88 2.33
C LEU A 343 1.07 10.09 3.49
N LEU A 344 0.31 9.06 3.83
CA LEU A 344 -0.62 9.07 4.96
C LEU A 344 -0.22 7.97 5.94
N PHE A 345 -0.10 8.31 7.22
CA PHE A 345 0.14 7.40 8.34
C PHE A 345 -1.02 7.54 9.33
N GLY A 346 -1.70 6.43 9.62
CA GLY A 346 -2.77 6.33 10.61
C GLY A 346 -2.35 5.58 11.85
#